data_2fc522b4279dc5d9c4b3143a345475ab
#
_entry.id   2fc522b4279dc5d9c4b3143a345475ab
#
_cell.length_a   1.000
_cell.length_b   1.000
_cell.length_c   1.000
_cell.angle_alpha   90.00
_cell.angle_beta   90.00
_cell.angle_gamma   90.00
#
_symmetry.space_group_name_H-M   'P 1'
#
loop_
_entity.id
_entity.type
_entity.pdbx_description
1 polymer ?
#
loop_
_entity_poly.entity_id
_entity_poly.type
_entity_poly.pdbx_seq_one_letter_code
_entity_poly.pdbx_strand_id
1 'polypeptide(L)'
;MATKTFITGKTATVKNIKDADVWTIDGDETRSFTCDNETKEHLFLEYSSFLHPLVWYAEVSDDRKATDFTIEEGYTKNSYKLTKSRKKPFNKGTETAYFSVSGDKYVASTNPSIDNDWYIISTEQKDVYAEYTSLFTEAASLLKNEKLNDQESVLDAIKTALQKTAKGTFNTSNDDINTLKTAIAAAKKAIEDITNGISNTSDNLKNAEITSIYSANGTRKAQLTKGINIVKMSNGAVKKILVK
;
A
#
# COMPACT_ATOMS: atom_id res chain seq x y z
N MET A 1 7.57 2.52 9.20
CA MET A 1 6.12 2.73 8.98
C MET A 1 5.40 1.95 10.07
N ALA A 2 4.45 2.59 10.78
CA ALA A 2 3.59 1.85 11.69
C ALA A 2 2.84 0.78 10.90
N THR A 3 2.77 -0.42 11.43
CA THR A 3 2.05 -1.53 10.79
C THR A 3 0.57 -1.23 10.92
N LYS A 4 -0.10 -0.94 9.80
CA LYS A 4 -1.55 -0.76 9.77
C LYS A 4 -2.24 -2.10 9.93
N THR A 5 -3.36 -2.12 10.64
CA THR A 5 -4.24 -3.27 10.75
C THR A 5 -5.63 -2.90 10.25
N PHE A 6 -6.37 -3.86 9.73
CA PHE A 6 -7.68 -3.66 9.15
C PHE A 6 -8.70 -4.56 9.84
N ILE A 7 -9.93 -4.07 9.97
CA ILE A 7 -11.03 -4.79 10.62
C ILE A 7 -11.56 -5.88 9.69
N THR A 8 -11.84 -7.05 10.25
CA THR A 8 -12.57 -8.14 9.59
C THR A 8 -13.77 -8.56 10.43
N GLY A 9 -14.74 -9.22 9.80
CA GLY A 9 -15.88 -9.84 10.48
C GLY A 9 -15.53 -11.00 11.40
N LYS A 10 -14.28 -11.48 11.40
CA LYS A 10 -13.84 -12.59 12.25
C LYS A 10 -12.80 -12.11 13.27
N THR A 11 -13.02 -12.35 14.49
CA THR A 11 -12.17 -12.34 15.70
C THR A 11 -10.86 -11.53 15.73
N ALA A 12 -10.23 -11.19 14.63
CA ALA A 12 -8.91 -10.56 14.62
C ALA A 12 -8.75 -9.55 13.49
N THR A 13 -7.84 -8.59 13.65
CA THR A 13 -7.45 -7.68 12.60
C THR A 13 -6.52 -8.36 11.59
N VAL A 14 -6.54 -7.91 10.35
CA VAL A 14 -5.63 -8.37 9.30
C VAL A 14 -4.62 -7.28 8.94
N LYS A 15 -3.48 -7.69 8.42
CA LYS A 15 -2.39 -6.77 8.02
C LYS A 15 -2.46 -6.37 6.55
N ASN A 16 -3.16 -7.16 5.74
CA ASN A 16 -3.34 -6.87 4.33
C ASN A 16 -4.75 -6.33 4.10
N ILE A 17 -4.86 -5.16 3.48
CA ILE A 17 -6.14 -4.52 3.21
C ILE A 17 -7.05 -5.35 2.29
N LYS A 18 -6.50 -6.23 1.45
CA LYS A 18 -7.30 -7.13 0.59
C LYS A 18 -8.12 -8.11 1.40
N ASP A 19 -7.60 -8.50 2.57
CA ASP A 19 -8.24 -9.45 3.48
C ASP A 19 -9.21 -8.77 4.45
N ALA A 20 -9.31 -7.42 4.39
CA ALA A 20 -10.26 -6.65 5.18
C ALA A 20 -11.68 -6.78 4.61
N ASP A 21 -12.65 -6.93 5.49
CA ASP A 21 -14.05 -6.96 5.09
C ASP A 21 -14.60 -5.55 4.79
N VAL A 22 -15.73 -5.51 4.07
CA VAL A 22 -16.52 -4.33 3.83
C VAL A 22 -17.57 -4.21 4.92
N TRP A 23 -17.85 -2.99 5.37
CA TRP A 23 -18.78 -2.70 6.45
C TRP A 23 -19.83 -1.70 6.00
N THR A 24 -21.09 -2.02 6.24
CA THR A 24 -22.20 -1.08 6.13
C THR A 24 -22.27 -0.25 7.41
N ILE A 25 -22.40 1.07 7.25
CA ILE A 25 -22.50 2.03 8.35
C ILE A 25 -23.90 2.62 8.34
N ASP A 26 -24.68 2.37 9.39
CA ASP A 26 -26.05 2.82 9.54
C ASP A 26 -26.21 3.82 10.69
N GLY A 27 -27.23 4.67 10.61
CA GLY A 27 -27.61 5.63 11.65
C GLY A 27 -27.21 7.07 11.30
N ASP A 28 -27.73 8.04 12.08
CA ASP A 28 -27.51 9.49 11.89
C ASP A 28 -26.63 10.11 12.96
N GLU A 29 -27.12 10.24 14.19
CA GLU A 29 -26.37 10.83 15.32
C GLU A 29 -25.36 9.83 15.88
N THR A 30 -25.74 8.55 15.91
CA THR A 30 -24.85 7.44 16.25
C THR A 30 -24.75 6.48 15.07
N ARG A 31 -23.67 5.73 14.99
CA ARG A 31 -23.37 4.82 13.89
C ARG A 31 -23.21 3.39 14.37
N SER A 32 -23.87 2.46 13.71
CA SER A 32 -23.61 1.04 13.85
C SER A 32 -22.87 0.50 12.64
N PHE A 33 -22.09 -0.55 12.84
CA PHE A 33 -21.23 -1.14 11.80
C PHE A 33 -21.59 -2.61 11.66
N THR A 34 -22.04 -3.00 10.48
CA THR A 34 -22.37 -4.37 10.12
C THR A 34 -21.44 -4.85 9.01
N CYS A 35 -20.80 -5.99 9.20
CA CYS A 35 -19.96 -6.63 8.20
C CYS A 35 -20.80 -7.09 7.01
N ASP A 36 -20.29 -6.87 5.81
CA ASP A 36 -21.01 -7.20 4.56
C ASP A 36 -20.71 -8.63 4.06
N ASN A 37 -20.50 -9.53 5.01
CA ASN A 37 -20.29 -10.96 4.76
C ASN A 37 -21.57 -11.78 5.03
N GLU A 38 -21.50 -13.09 4.86
CA GLU A 38 -22.65 -14.01 5.03
C GLU A 38 -23.20 -14.03 6.47
N THR A 39 -22.35 -13.88 7.45
CA THR A 39 -22.72 -13.98 8.89
C THR A 39 -23.19 -12.66 9.47
N LYS A 40 -22.96 -11.52 8.76
CA LYS A 40 -23.42 -10.18 9.18
C LYS A 40 -23.00 -9.81 10.61
N GLU A 41 -21.75 -10.07 10.96
CA GLU A 41 -21.21 -9.66 12.25
C GLU A 41 -21.27 -8.14 12.44
N HIS A 42 -21.34 -7.72 13.70
CA HIS A 42 -21.38 -6.32 14.11
C HIS A 42 -20.18 -5.94 14.96
N LEU A 43 -19.76 -4.68 14.89
CA LEU A 43 -18.86 -4.13 15.90
C LEU A 43 -19.63 -3.98 17.21
N PHE A 44 -19.06 -4.48 18.28
CA PHE A 44 -19.65 -4.50 19.59
C PHE A 44 -18.72 -3.87 20.63
N LEU A 45 -19.24 -2.91 21.40
CA LEU A 45 -18.55 -2.25 22.51
C LEU A 45 -19.54 -1.99 23.64
N GLU A 46 -19.49 -2.77 24.70
CA GLU A 46 -20.44 -2.69 25.80
C GLU A 46 -19.77 -2.85 27.16
N TYR A 47 -20.45 -2.35 28.18
CA TYR A 47 -20.08 -2.55 29.58
C TYR A 47 -20.84 -3.72 30.19
N SER A 48 -20.13 -4.73 30.65
CA SER A 48 -20.76 -5.87 31.33
C SER A 48 -21.13 -5.50 32.76
N SER A 49 -22.43 -5.54 33.06
CA SER A 49 -22.94 -5.37 34.42
C SER A 49 -23.17 -6.68 35.17
N PHE A 50 -23.05 -7.83 34.48
CA PHE A 50 -23.31 -9.15 35.01
C PHE A 50 -22.06 -9.99 35.26
N LEU A 51 -20.93 -9.59 34.72
CA LEU A 51 -19.66 -10.28 34.87
C LEU A 51 -18.82 -9.63 35.98
N HIS A 52 -18.07 -10.45 36.69
CA HIS A 52 -17.02 -9.98 37.56
C HIS A 52 -15.67 -10.33 36.95
N PRO A 53 -14.78 -9.35 36.69
CA PRO A 53 -14.94 -7.93 37.01
C PRO A 53 -15.93 -7.21 36.07
N LEU A 54 -16.51 -6.10 36.56
CA LEU A 54 -17.34 -5.17 35.78
C LEU A 54 -16.42 -4.42 34.84
N VAL A 55 -16.45 -4.75 33.55
CA VAL A 55 -15.49 -4.23 32.55
C VAL A 55 -16.19 -3.85 31.26
N TRP A 56 -15.57 -2.93 30.52
CA TRP A 56 -15.84 -2.74 29.11
C TRP A 56 -15.18 -3.85 28.30
N TYR A 57 -15.84 -4.31 27.25
CA TYR A 57 -15.27 -5.23 26.29
C TYR A 57 -15.70 -4.87 24.87
N ALA A 58 -14.84 -5.22 23.92
CA ALA A 58 -15.05 -5.00 22.50
C ALA A 58 -14.82 -6.30 21.74
N GLU A 59 -15.66 -6.57 20.78
CA GLU A 59 -15.56 -7.74 19.90
C GLU A 59 -16.25 -7.48 18.56
N VAL A 60 -16.10 -8.42 17.64
CA VAL A 60 -16.93 -8.56 16.45
C VAL A 60 -17.81 -9.79 16.67
N SER A 61 -19.11 -9.65 16.52
CA SER A 61 -20.08 -10.68 16.91
C SER A 61 -21.29 -10.71 16.00
N ASP A 62 -21.81 -11.88 15.70
CA ASP A 62 -23.04 -12.13 14.95
C ASP A 62 -24.26 -12.38 15.86
N ASP A 63 -24.02 -12.78 17.10
CA ASP A 63 -25.05 -13.11 18.08
C ASP A 63 -25.44 -11.96 19.01
N ARG A 64 -24.77 -10.79 18.88
CA ARG A 64 -25.02 -9.61 19.68
C ARG A 64 -25.58 -8.46 18.85
N LYS A 65 -26.39 -7.65 19.48
CA LYS A 65 -26.88 -6.41 18.87
C LYS A 65 -25.72 -5.46 18.61
N ALA A 66 -25.67 -4.89 17.40
CA ALA A 66 -24.70 -3.87 17.06
C ALA A 66 -24.68 -2.71 18.07
N THR A 67 -23.50 -2.23 18.40
CA THR A 67 -23.35 -1.04 19.24
C THR A 67 -23.65 0.21 18.42
N ASP A 68 -24.43 1.12 18.97
CA ASP A 68 -24.59 2.48 18.46
C ASP A 68 -23.42 3.33 18.96
N PHE A 69 -22.42 3.54 18.12
CA PHE A 69 -21.23 4.33 18.44
C PHE A 69 -21.46 5.82 18.24
N THR A 70 -20.93 6.64 19.12
CA THR A 70 -20.64 8.05 18.81
C THR A 70 -19.33 8.11 18.07
N ILE A 71 -19.31 8.86 16.95
CA ILE A 71 -18.10 9.08 16.15
C ILE A 71 -17.50 10.43 16.54
N GLU A 72 -16.28 10.41 17.04
CA GLU A 72 -15.52 11.60 17.42
C GLU A 72 -14.31 11.76 16.49
N GLU A 73 -13.80 12.97 16.31
CA GLU A 73 -12.55 13.19 15.58
C GLU A 73 -11.38 12.52 16.31
N GLY A 74 -10.51 11.87 15.53
CA GLY A 74 -9.29 11.26 16.05
C GLY A 74 -8.19 12.30 16.30
N TYR A 75 -7.10 11.86 16.91
CA TYR A 75 -5.89 12.68 17.08
C TYR A 75 -5.13 12.83 15.76
N THR A 76 -5.26 11.87 14.87
CA THR A 76 -4.65 11.90 13.54
C THR A 76 -5.61 12.54 12.54
N LYS A 77 -5.08 13.34 11.63
CA LYS A 77 -5.90 13.99 10.59
C LYS A 77 -6.71 12.94 9.80
N ASN A 78 -7.99 13.19 9.63
CA ASN A 78 -8.96 12.33 8.92
C ASN A 78 -9.14 10.94 9.58
N SER A 79 -8.84 10.81 10.85
CA SER A 79 -9.18 9.63 11.64
C SER A 79 -10.37 9.90 12.56
N TYR A 80 -10.95 8.84 13.07
CA TYR A 80 -12.12 8.87 13.92
C TYR A 80 -11.95 7.93 15.11
N LYS A 81 -12.62 8.26 16.22
CA LYS A 81 -12.79 7.36 17.36
C LYS A 81 -14.21 6.82 17.37
N LEU A 82 -14.33 5.53 17.58
CA LEU A 82 -15.61 4.85 17.79
C LEU A 82 -15.80 4.72 19.30
N THR A 83 -16.75 5.49 19.85
CA THR A 83 -16.91 5.59 21.31
C THR A 83 -18.29 5.18 21.74
N LYS A 84 -18.38 4.73 22.99
CA LYS A 84 -19.64 4.54 23.72
C LYS A 84 -19.50 5.05 25.15
N SER A 85 -20.50 5.81 25.61
CA SER A 85 -20.53 6.38 26.96
C SER A 85 -21.64 5.76 27.79
N ARG A 86 -21.41 5.65 29.09
CA ARG A 86 -22.42 5.29 30.09
C ARG A 86 -22.37 6.19 31.30
N LYS A 87 -23.48 6.36 31.98
CA LYS A 87 -23.51 7.00 33.30
C LYS A 87 -22.97 6.04 34.35
N LYS A 88 -22.04 6.51 35.16
CA LYS A 88 -21.58 5.76 36.34
C LYS A 88 -22.69 5.67 37.40
N PRO A 89 -22.76 4.60 38.17
CA PRO A 89 -23.69 4.50 39.31
C PRO A 89 -23.49 5.65 40.29
N PHE A 90 -24.56 6.01 41.00
CA PHE A 90 -24.53 7.06 42.04
C PHE A 90 -24.10 8.44 41.57
N ASN A 91 -24.43 8.83 40.32
CA ASN A 91 -24.11 10.14 39.76
C ASN A 91 -22.61 10.52 39.77
N LYS A 92 -21.73 9.51 39.72
CA LYS A 92 -20.26 9.69 39.64
C LYS A 92 -19.75 10.12 38.25
N GLY A 93 -20.61 10.74 37.44
CA GLY A 93 -20.26 11.24 36.11
C GLY A 93 -20.47 10.22 35.00
N THR A 94 -19.86 10.50 33.85
CA THR A 94 -19.88 9.66 32.64
C THR A 94 -18.55 8.94 32.49
N GLU A 95 -18.59 7.74 31.93
CA GLU A 95 -17.42 6.98 31.52
C GLU A 95 -17.56 6.68 30.03
N THR A 96 -16.50 6.90 29.29
CA THR A 96 -16.43 6.63 27.84
C THR A 96 -15.44 5.52 27.58
N ALA A 97 -15.81 4.60 26.72
CA ALA A 97 -14.92 3.58 26.19
C ALA A 97 -14.73 3.80 24.68
N TYR A 98 -13.60 3.37 24.20
CA TYR A 98 -13.13 3.47 22.82
C TYR A 98 -12.95 2.07 22.26
N PHE A 99 -13.51 1.82 21.07
CA PHE A 99 -13.22 0.59 20.33
C PHE A 99 -11.79 0.67 19.81
N SER A 100 -10.97 -0.31 20.11
CA SER A 100 -9.54 -0.28 19.85
C SER A 100 -8.98 -1.67 19.50
N VAL A 101 -7.68 -1.74 19.25
CA VAL A 101 -6.94 -2.97 18.98
C VAL A 101 -5.70 -3.04 19.86
N SER A 102 -5.45 -4.23 20.41
CA SER A 102 -4.21 -4.56 21.10
C SER A 102 -3.61 -5.84 20.49
N GLY A 103 -2.49 -5.70 19.80
CA GLY A 103 -1.97 -6.78 18.95
C GLY A 103 -2.87 -7.02 17.74
N ASP A 104 -3.52 -8.17 17.70
CA ASP A 104 -4.50 -8.56 16.68
C ASP A 104 -5.95 -8.64 17.22
N LYS A 105 -6.15 -8.33 18.51
CA LYS A 105 -7.44 -8.47 19.18
C LYS A 105 -8.15 -7.13 19.35
N TYR A 106 -9.48 -7.16 19.22
CA TYR A 106 -10.33 -6.03 19.59
C TYR A 106 -10.37 -5.87 21.10
N VAL A 107 -10.26 -4.65 21.56
CA VAL A 107 -10.26 -4.31 22.98
C VAL A 107 -11.06 -3.03 23.24
N ALA A 108 -11.64 -2.92 24.42
CA ALA A 108 -12.21 -1.68 24.91
C ALA A 108 -11.16 -0.91 25.71
N SER A 109 -10.86 0.30 25.31
CA SER A 109 -9.96 1.21 26.05
C SER A 109 -10.79 2.29 26.74
N THR A 110 -10.49 2.62 28.00
CA THR A 110 -11.08 3.77 28.69
C THR A 110 -10.16 4.99 28.66
N ASN A 111 -8.98 4.86 28.09
CA ASN A 111 -8.00 5.94 27.93
C ASN A 111 -7.95 6.39 26.47
N PRO A 112 -8.28 7.66 26.18
CA PRO A 112 -8.15 8.18 24.82
C PRO A 112 -6.67 8.26 24.43
N SER A 113 -6.34 7.69 23.27
CA SER A 113 -4.99 7.72 22.71
C SER A 113 -5.06 7.71 21.17
N ILE A 114 -3.92 7.91 20.53
CA ILE A 114 -3.78 7.76 19.07
C ILE A 114 -4.04 6.31 18.62
N ASP A 115 -3.85 5.34 19.51
CA ASP A 115 -4.09 3.92 19.21
C ASP A 115 -5.59 3.59 19.09
N ASN A 116 -6.47 4.54 19.46
CA ASN A 116 -7.92 4.42 19.26
C ASN A 116 -8.40 5.06 17.95
N ASP A 117 -7.50 5.58 17.14
CA ASP A 117 -7.84 6.27 15.89
C ASP A 117 -8.07 5.25 14.76
N TRP A 118 -9.21 5.40 14.10
CA TRP A 118 -9.63 4.58 12.97
C TRP A 118 -9.75 5.42 11.70
N TYR A 119 -9.36 4.85 10.57
CA TYR A 119 -9.67 5.42 9.26
C TYR A 119 -10.86 4.70 8.66
N ILE A 120 -11.88 5.46 8.32
CA ILE A 120 -13.05 4.97 7.57
C ILE A 120 -12.82 5.37 6.11
N ILE A 121 -12.74 4.38 5.23
CA ILE A 121 -12.47 4.58 3.81
C ILE A 121 -13.55 3.92 2.94
N SER A 122 -13.78 4.46 1.75
CA SER A 122 -14.68 3.83 0.79
C SER A 122 -14.08 2.55 0.21
N THR A 123 -14.93 1.71 -0.39
CA THR A 123 -14.49 0.51 -1.12
C THR A 123 -13.56 0.86 -2.26
N GLU A 124 -13.82 1.97 -2.96
CA GLU A 124 -12.93 2.47 -4.02
C GLU A 124 -11.54 2.84 -3.47
N GLN A 125 -11.46 3.54 -2.34
CA GLN A 125 -10.19 3.84 -1.68
C GLN A 125 -9.48 2.58 -1.20
N LYS A 126 -10.21 1.56 -0.76
CA LYS A 126 -9.66 0.24 -0.42
C LYS A 126 -8.94 -0.37 -1.61
N ASP A 127 -9.57 -0.39 -2.78
CA ASP A 127 -9.03 -0.99 -4.00
C ASP A 127 -7.78 -0.25 -4.49
N VAL A 128 -7.83 1.08 -4.55
CA VAL A 128 -6.68 1.94 -4.90
C VAL A 128 -5.51 1.70 -3.93
N TYR A 129 -5.78 1.63 -2.64
CA TYR A 129 -4.73 1.39 -1.64
C TYR A 129 -4.15 -0.03 -1.71
N ALA A 130 -4.99 -1.03 -1.99
CA ALA A 130 -4.56 -2.41 -2.20
C ALA A 130 -3.63 -2.54 -3.40
N GLU A 131 -3.96 -1.87 -4.49
CA GLU A 131 -3.12 -1.82 -5.68
C GLU A 131 -1.80 -1.08 -5.40
N TYR A 132 -1.87 0.08 -4.75
CA TYR A 132 -0.68 0.83 -4.36
C TYR A 132 0.30 0.01 -3.51
N THR A 133 -0.18 -0.72 -2.51
CA THR A 133 0.71 -1.52 -1.65
C THR A 133 1.43 -2.62 -2.42
N SER A 134 0.77 -3.22 -3.42
CA SER A 134 1.38 -4.21 -4.31
C SER A 134 2.46 -3.57 -5.19
N LEU A 135 2.14 -2.47 -5.86
CA LEU A 135 3.07 -1.75 -6.73
C LEU A 135 4.25 -1.15 -5.96
N PHE A 136 4.02 -0.68 -4.73
CA PHE A 136 5.08 -0.18 -3.85
C PHE A 136 6.12 -1.26 -3.56
N THR A 137 5.68 -2.47 -3.24
CA THR A 137 6.58 -3.61 -2.98
C THR A 137 7.39 -3.96 -4.21
N GLU A 138 6.75 -3.97 -5.38
CA GLU A 138 7.41 -4.23 -6.66
C GLU A 138 8.43 -3.15 -7.01
N ALA A 139 8.05 -1.88 -6.91
CA ALA A 139 8.94 -0.75 -7.17
C ALA A 139 10.14 -0.75 -6.23
N ALA A 140 9.94 -1.05 -4.93
CA ALA A 140 11.02 -1.17 -3.96
C ALA A 140 12.00 -2.31 -4.29
N SER A 141 11.51 -3.40 -4.88
CA SER A 141 12.34 -4.50 -5.38
C SER A 141 13.16 -4.08 -6.60
N LEU A 142 12.53 -3.36 -7.55
CA LEU A 142 13.21 -2.87 -8.75
C LEU A 142 14.32 -1.85 -8.43
N LEU A 143 14.12 -0.97 -7.43
CA LEU A 143 15.15 -0.03 -6.96
C LEU A 143 16.40 -0.71 -6.40
N LYS A 144 16.31 -1.99 -6.01
CA LYS A 144 17.43 -2.80 -5.51
C LYS A 144 18.00 -3.74 -6.57
N ASN A 145 17.48 -3.71 -7.80
CA ASN A 145 17.91 -4.62 -8.84
C ASN A 145 19.23 -4.15 -9.46
N GLU A 146 20.29 -4.94 -9.30
CA GLU A 146 21.64 -4.60 -9.78
C GLU A 146 21.71 -4.34 -11.29
N LYS A 147 20.83 -4.94 -12.10
CA LYS A 147 20.75 -4.70 -13.53
C LYS A 147 20.35 -3.27 -13.90
N LEU A 148 19.73 -2.54 -12.97
CA LEU A 148 19.33 -1.15 -13.17
C LEU A 148 20.35 -0.12 -12.67
N ASN A 149 21.48 -0.54 -12.08
CA ASN A 149 22.45 0.39 -11.51
C ASN A 149 22.94 1.46 -12.48
N ASP A 150 23.07 1.13 -13.78
CA ASP A 150 23.48 2.06 -14.84
C ASP A 150 22.28 2.70 -15.57
N GLN A 151 21.07 2.53 -15.07
CA GLN A 151 19.81 3.05 -15.65
C GLN A 151 19.24 4.19 -14.79
N GLU A 152 20.00 5.25 -14.58
CA GLU A 152 19.65 6.35 -13.67
C GLU A 152 18.29 6.97 -13.98
N SER A 153 17.96 7.21 -15.25
CA SER A 153 16.67 7.78 -15.67
C SER A 153 15.48 6.89 -15.29
N VAL A 154 15.66 5.57 -15.37
CA VAL A 154 14.62 4.59 -15.00
C VAL A 154 14.44 4.54 -13.50
N LEU A 155 15.54 4.53 -12.73
CA LEU A 155 15.50 4.57 -11.28
C LEU A 155 14.86 5.86 -10.76
N ASP A 156 15.17 7.00 -11.36
CA ASP A 156 14.60 8.29 -10.97
C ASP A 156 13.12 8.41 -11.32
N ALA A 157 12.67 7.80 -12.41
CA ALA A 157 11.25 7.71 -12.73
C ALA A 157 10.47 6.92 -11.65
N ILE A 158 11.01 5.79 -11.17
CA ILE A 158 10.42 5.01 -10.07
C ILE A 158 10.39 5.83 -8.78
N LYS A 159 11.50 6.47 -8.39
CA LYS A 159 11.59 7.31 -7.18
C LYS A 159 10.56 8.45 -7.22
N THR A 160 10.48 9.14 -8.35
CA THR A 160 9.54 10.25 -8.55
C THR A 160 8.09 9.78 -8.46
N ALA A 161 7.75 8.64 -9.09
CA ALA A 161 6.42 8.06 -9.00
C ALA A 161 6.08 7.66 -7.57
N LEU A 162 6.99 7.02 -6.84
CA LEU A 162 6.81 6.68 -5.43
C LEU A 162 6.59 7.92 -4.54
N GLN A 163 7.33 9.00 -4.77
CA GLN A 163 7.14 10.25 -4.04
C GLN A 163 5.76 10.87 -4.29
N LYS A 164 5.26 10.82 -5.52
CA LYS A 164 3.91 11.31 -5.87
C LYS A 164 2.82 10.48 -5.21
N THR A 165 2.99 9.16 -5.15
CA THR A 165 2.00 8.25 -4.53
C THR A 165 2.06 8.24 -3.01
N ALA A 166 3.18 8.64 -2.40
CA ALA A 166 3.36 8.70 -0.94
C ALA A 166 2.72 9.95 -0.30
N LYS A 167 1.47 10.27 -0.65
CA LYS A 167 0.76 11.48 -0.19
C LYS A 167 0.11 11.36 1.19
N GLY A 168 0.42 10.32 1.92
CA GLY A 168 -0.19 10.02 3.22
C GLY A 168 -1.16 8.83 3.14
N THR A 169 -1.92 8.66 4.23
CA THR A 169 -2.84 7.52 4.36
C THR A 169 -4.04 7.69 3.42
N PHE A 170 -4.23 6.73 2.51
CA PHE A 170 -5.39 6.64 1.60
C PHE A 170 -5.62 7.85 0.66
N ASN A 171 -4.61 8.69 0.44
CA ASN A 171 -4.69 9.87 -0.44
C ASN A 171 -4.09 9.63 -1.84
N THR A 172 -3.73 8.41 -2.18
CA THR A 172 -3.23 8.06 -3.51
C THR A 172 -4.36 8.07 -4.53
N SER A 173 -4.16 8.73 -5.66
CA SER A 173 -5.14 8.78 -6.75
C SER A 173 -4.87 7.70 -7.80
N ASN A 174 -5.88 7.41 -8.63
CA ASN A 174 -5.73 6.51 -9.78
C ASN A 174 -4.66 7.01 -10.77
N ASP A 175 -4.50 8.32 -10.95
CA ASP A 175 -3.47 8.88 -11.83
C ASP A 175 -2.06 8.65 -11.27
N ASP A 176 -1.89 8.77 -9.95
CA ASP A 176 -0.63 8.46 -9.30
C ASP A 176 -0.29 6.97 -9.44
N ILE A 177 -1.29 6.08 -9.30
CA ILE A 177 -1.14 4.64 -9.53
C ILE A 177 -0.71 4.35 -10.96
N ASN A 178 -1.34 4.97 -11.96
CA ASN A 178 -1.00 4.78 -13.36
C ASN A 178 0.43 5.28 -13.67
N THR A 179 0.85 6.38 -13.04
CA THR A 179 2.24 6.88 -13.14
C THR A 179 3.22 5.84 -12.59
N LEU A 180 2.93 5.23 -11.45
CA LEU A 180 3.78 4.20 -10.85
C LEU A 180 3.83 2.92 -11.71
N LYS A 181 2.68 2.47 -12.24
CA LYS A 181 2.63 1.34 -13.19
C LYS A 181 3.51 1.57 -14.42
N THR A 182 3.46 2.78 -14.98
CA THR A 182 4.27 3.13 -16.15
C THR A 182 5.76 3.09 -15.84
N ALA A 183 6.19 3.61 -14.69
CA ALA A 183 7.59 3.56 -14.27
C ALA A 183 8.07 2.12 -14.01
N ILE A 184 7.25 1.29 -13.39
CA ILE A 184 7.53 -0.14 -13.17
C ILE A 184 7.66 -0.89 -14.50
N ALA A 185 6.75 -0.65 -15.43
CA ALA A 185 6.79 -1.28 -16.77
C ALA A 185 8.06 -0.92 -17.55
N ALA A 186 8.48 0.35 -17.48
CA ALA A 186 9.72 0.81 -18.09
C ALA A 186 10.96 0.12 -17.48
N ALA A 187 10.97 -0.06 -16.14
CA ALA A 187 12.05 -0.75 -15.46
C ALA A 187 12.13 -2.24 -15.82
N LYS A 188 11.00 -2.92 -15.85
CA LYS A 188 10.95 -4.34 -16.29
C LYS A 188 11.48 -4.50 -17.71
N LYS A 189 11.06 -3.61 -18.60
CA LYS A 189 11.54 -3.61 -19.99
C LYS A 189 13.05 -3.36 -20.06
N ALA A 190 13.59 -2.43 -19.29
CA ALA A 190 15.03 -2.18 -19.25
C ALA A 190 15.80 -3.43 -18.77
N ILE A 191 15.30 -4.14 -17.76
CA ILE A 191 15.88 -5.41 -17.29
C ILE A 191 15.85 -6.48 -18.39
N GLU A 192 14.74 -6.58 -19.11
CA GLU A 192 14.58 -7.52 -20.23
C GLU A 192 15.57 -7.21 -21.36
N ASP A 193 15.67 -5.95 -21.76
CA ASP A 193 16.58 -5.47 -22.79
C ASP A 193 18.04 -5.77 -22.40
N ILE A 194 18.43 -5.54 -21.17
CA ILE A 194 19.76 -5.87 -20.62
C ILE A 194 20.00 -7.38 -20.64
N THR A 195 18.99 -8.16 -20.21
CA THR A 195 19.09 -9.62 -20.14
C THR A 195 19.23 -10.23 -21.53
N ASN A 196 18.52 -9.68 -22.51
CA ASN A 196 18.60 -10.11 -23.91
C ASN A 196 19.83 -9.55 -24.64
N GLY A 197 20.67 -8.76 -23.95
CA GLY A 197 21.87 -8.14 -24.52
C GLY A 197 21.56 -7.07 -25.58
N ILE A 198 20.37 -6.48 -25.56
CA ILE A 198 19.94 -5.37 -26.42
C ILE A 198 20.01 -4.08 -25.63
N SER A 199 21.08 -3.32 -25.78
CA SER A 199 21.12 -1.94 -25.26
C SER A 199 20.50 -0.97 -26.27
N ASN A 200 19.53 -0.16 -25.83
CA ASN A 200 19.03 0.96 -26.63
C ASN A 200 20.16 1.97 -26.85
N THR A 201 20.38 2.31 -28.13
CA THR A 201 21.54 3.09 -28.60
C THR A 201 21.52 4.55 -28.23
N SER A 202 20.40 5.12 -27.76
CA SER A 202 20.24 6.57 -27.63
C SER A 202 20.95 7.21 -26.43
N ASP A 203 21.10 6.53 -25.30
CA ASP A 203 21.60 7.15 -24.07
C ASP A 203 23.08 6.84 -23.73
N ASN A 204 23.65 5.78 -24.31
CA ASN A 204 24.99 5.33 -23.98
C ASN A 204 26.11 5.78 -24.95
N LEU A 205 25.77 6.57 -25.97
CA LEU A 205 26.76 7.07 -26.95
C LEU A 205 27.37 8.43 -26.60
N LYS A 206 26.93 9.06 -25.51
CA LYS A 206 27.33 10.44 -25.20
C LYS A 206 28.82 10.65 -24.91
N ASN A 207 29.60 9.61 -24.57
CA ASN A 207 30.99 9.76 -24.14
C ASN A 207 31.98 8.67 -24.61
N ALA A 208 31.61 7.76 -25.50
CA ALA A 208 32.56 6.77 -26.02
C ALA A 208 32.36 6.50 -27.52
N GLU A 209 33.44 6.55 -28.28
CA GLU A 209 33.43 6.32 -29.74
C GLU A 209 33.47 4.83 -30.04
N ILE A 210 32.82 4.43 -31.16
CA ILE A 210 32.88 3.07 -31.66
C ILE A 210 34.25 2.89 -32.36
N THR A 211 35.05 1.97 -31.84
CA THR A 211 36.37 1.66 -32.40
C THR A 211 36.36 0.52 -33.43
N SER A 212 35.41 -0.41 -33.27
CA SER A 212 35.25 -1.53 -34.20
C SER A 212 33.82 -2.05 -34.22
N ILE A 213 33.37 -2.52 -35.38
CA ILE A 213 32.02 -3.06 -35.59
C ILE A 213 32.17 -4.48 -36.15
N TYR A 214 31.38 -5.42 -35.62
CA TYR A 214 31.33 -6.79 -36.06
C TYR A 214 29.88 -7.23 -36.27
N SER A 215 29.64 -8.08 -37.23
CA SER A 215 28.36 -8.78 -37.38
C SER A 215 28.22 -9.89 -36.31
N ALA A 216 27.03 -10.48 -36.17
CA ALA A 216 26.73 -11.52 -35.17
C ALA A 216 27.63 -12.77 -35.35
N ASN A 217 28.14 -13.02 -36.56
CA ASN A 217 29.08 -14.12 -36.85
C ASN A 217 30.55 -13.74 -36.67
N GLY A 218 30.87 -12.59 -36.10
CA GLY A 218 32.23 -12.12 -35.81
C GLY A 218 32.97 -11.45 -36.98
N THR A 219 32.34 -11.28 -38.16
CA THR A 219 32.95 -10.60 -39.28
C THR A 219 33.01 -9.07 -39.02
N ARG A 220 34.21 -8.47 -39.19
CA ARG A 220 34.41 -7.03 -39.03
C ARG A 220 33.69 -6.27 -40.15
N LYS A 221 33.02 -5.15 -39.77
CA LYS A 221 32.27 -4.27 -40.66
C LYS A 221 32.81 -2.84 -40.58
N ALA A 222 32.70 -2.13 -41.70
CA ALA A 222 33.08 -0.71 -41.74
C ALA A 222 32.01 0.21 -41.13
N GLN A 223 30.75 -0.23 -41.11
CA GLN A 223 29.61 0.51 -40.58
C GLN A 223 28.56 -0.41 -40.00
N LEU A 224 27.65 0.13 -39.23
CA LEU A 224 26.49 -0.58 -38.72
C LEU A 224 25.58 -1.05 -39.88
N THR A 225 25.16 -2.31 -39.84
CA THR A 225 24.28 -2.90 -40.86
C THR A 225 22.98 -3.36 -40.22
N LYS A 226 21.91 -3.48 -40.99
CA LYS A 226 20.63 -3.99 -40.54
C LYS A 226 20.82 -5.33 -39.82
N GLY A 227 20.15 -5.48 -38.66
CA GLY A 227 20.28 -6.63 -37.79
C GLY A 227 21.21 -6.39 -36.59
N ILE A 228 21.73 -7.48 -36.01
CA ILE A 228 22.58 -7.41 -34.82
C ILE A 228 24.03 -7.08 -35.20
N ASN A 229 24.54 -6.01 -34.58
CA ASN A 229 25.95 -5.61 -34.66
C ASN A 229 26.60 -5.71 -33.27
N ILE A 230 27.84 -6.18 -33.22
CA ILE A 230 28.66 -6.18 -32.00
C ILE A 230 29.68 -5.04 -32.18
N VAL A 231 29.66 -4.07 -31.26
CA VAL A 231 30.57 -2.93 -31.34
C VAL A 231 31.53 -2.90 -30.18
N LYS A 232 32.80 -2.60 -30.43
CA LYS A 232 33.81 -2.32 -29.42
C LYS A 232 33.94 -0.79 -29.29
N MET A 233 33.85 -0.31 -28.05
CA MET A 233 33.92 1.12 -27.72
C MET A 233 35.34 1.53 -27.34
N SER A 234 35.63 2.84 -27.39
CA SER A 234 36.93 3.41 -27.02
C SER A 234 37.32 3.17 -25.56
N ASN A 235 36.35 3.00 -24.70
CA ASN A 235 36.52 2.63 -23.27
C ASN A 235 36.72 1.13 -23.02
N GLY A 236 36.87 0.31 -24.07
CA GLY A 236 37.05 -1.12 -24.01
C GLY A 236 35.76 -1.94 -23.88
N ALA A 237 34.61 -1.32 -23.67
CA ALA A 237 33.32 -2.00 -23.58
C ALA A 237 32.93 -2.61 -24.93
N VAL A 238 32.25 -3.76 -24.87
CA VAL A 238 31.67 -4.44 -26.06
C VAL A 238 30.17 -4.36 -25.92
N LYS A 239 29.48 -3.85 -26.94
CA LYS A 239 28.04 -3.68 -26.97
C LYS A 239 27.40 -4.40 -28.16
N LYS A 240 26.17 -4.84 -27.98
CA LYS A 240 25.35 -5.44 -29.01
C LYS A 240 24.29 -4.44 -29.45
N ILE A 241 24.28 -4.07 -30.72
CA ILE A 241 23.39 -3.04 -31.28
C ILE A 241 22.47 -3.69 -32.32
N LEU A 242 21.15 -3.50 -32.15
CA LEU A 242 20.17 -3.87 -33.18
C LEU A 242 19.85 -2.66 -34.05
N VAL A 243 20.18 -2.73 -35.34
CA VAL A 243 19.77 -1.75 -36.35
C VAL A 243 18.53 -2.31 -37.07
N LYS A 244 17.43 -1.56 -37.00
CA LYS A 244 16.14 -1.89 -37.64
C LYS A 244 16.14 -1.54 -39.13
#